data_c847599cb12e3eb8cb4bab22dbf07623
#
_entry.id   c847599cb12e3eb8cb4bab22dbf07623
#
_cell.length_a   1.000
_cell.length_b   1.000
_cell.length_c   1.000
_cell.angle_alpha   90.00
_cell.angle_beta   90.00
_cell.angle_gamma   90.00
#
_symmetry.space_group_name_H-M   'P 1'
#
loop_
_entity.id
_entity.type
_entity.pdbx_description
1 polymer ?
#
loop_
_entity_poly.entity_id
_entity_poly.type
_entity_poly.pdbx_seq_one_letter_code
_entity_poly.pdbx_strand_id
1 'polypeptide(L)'
;FEFIHEVVGKIEKWKTLHERNGLKYKIRNKKFQGRAVRGVVMITPRSKREIWLGKGKIVEELFPRAKPIPEYKQNKKEALVALRQIIEPQIISYRKSVLRQLQGSMGHKIKCAISGQCINAGEFHIDHRYAFKNIVEEFCRDYKIDLENVDVYCRGTKCYLKNTEVAEAFFDYHMMNASLQVLNATENLKKGSKYYG
;
A
#
# COMPACT_ATOMS: atom_id res chain seq x y z
N PHE A 1 -7.64 23.82 19.15
CA PHE A 1 -8.57 22.95 18.40
C PHE A 1 -9.68 23.70 17.65
N GLU A 2 -9.88 25.01 17.88
CA GLU A 2 -10.89 25.83 17.20
C GLU A 2 -10.80 25.75 15.69
N PHE A 3 -9.60 25.93 15.12
CA PHE A 3 -9.37 25.79 13.69
C PHE A 3 -9.79 24.41 13.14
N ILE A 4 -9.52 23.33 13.89
CA ILE A 4 -9.90 21.97 13.47
C ILE A 4 -11.42 21.81 13.52
N HIS A 5 -12.06 22.39 14.51
CA HIS A 5 -13.51 22.38 14.66
C HIS A 5 -14.18 23.10 13.49
N GLU A 6 -13.68 24.29 13.11
CA GLU A 6 -14.14 25.04 11.95
C GLU A 6 -13.98 24.25 10.64
N VAL A 7 -12.82 23.62 10.44
CA VAL A 7 -12.55 22.80 9.25
C VAL A 7 -13.47 21.59 9.16
N VAL A 8 -13.72 20.92 10.29
CA VAL A 8 -14.64 19.76 10.33
C VAL A 8 -16.07 20.18 10.03
N GLY A 9 -16.50 21.37 10.48
CA GLY A 9 -17.82 21.93 10.18
C GLY A 9 -18.04 22.23 8.70
N LYS A 10 -16.99 22.49 7.93
CA LYS A 10 -17.04 22.72 6.47
C LYS A 10 -17.14 21.43 5.66
N ILE A 11 -16.89 20.26 6.27
CA ILE A 11 -16.96 18.97 5.58
C ILE A 11 -18.37 18.42 5.67
N GLU A 12 -19.10 18.39 4.54
CA GLU A 12 -20.51 17.99 4.46
C GLU A 12 -20.79 16.66 5.17
N LYS A 13 -19.95 15.67 5.00
CA LYS A 13 -20.04 14.34 5.63
C LYS A 13 -20.05 14.38 7.15
N TRP A 14 -19.46 15.41 7.77
CA TRP A 14 -19.36 15.56 9.23
C TRP A 14 -20.19 16.70 9.78
N LYS A 15 -20.84 17.48 8.90
CA LYS A 15 -21.64 18.65 9.26
C LYS A 15 -22.73 18.31 10.29
N THR A 16 -23.46 17.23 10.07
CA THR A 16 -24.49 16.78 11.03
C THR A 16 -23.91 16.41 12.40
N LEU A 17 -22.70 15.88 12.44
CA LEU A 17 -22.01 15.56 13.71
C LEU A 17 -21.49 16.82 14.39
N HIS A 18 -21.06 17.81 13.60
CA HIS A 18 -20.61 19.12 14.07
C HIS A 18 -21.75 19.92 14.68
N GLU A 19 -22.90 20.00 14.01
CA GLU A 19 -24.09 20.74 14.44
C GLU A 19 -24.71 20.19 15.75
N ARG A 20 -24.46 18.92 16.07
CA ARG A 20 -24.96 18.28 17.30
C ARG A 20 -24.16 18.60 18.56
N ASN A 21 -23.28 19.58 18.55
CA ASN A 21 -22.48 20.06 19.69
C ASN A 21 -22.00 18.96 20.65
N GLY A 22 -20.97 18.26 20.30
CA GLY A 22 -20.43 17.20 21.16
C GLY A 22 -19.18 16.52 20.64
N LEU A 23 -18.65 17.04 19.52
CA LEU A 23 -17.38 16.56 19.00
C LEU A 23 -16.23 16.93 19.92
N LYS A 24 -15.45 15.93 20.30
CA LYS A 24 -14.22 16.14 21.09
C LYS A 24 -13.03 15.80 20.23
N TYR A 25 -11.96 16.54 20.40
CA TYR A 25 -10.69 16.33 19.71
C TYR A 25 -9.61 15.95 20.72
N LYS A 26 -8.79 14.98 20.37
CA LYS A 26 -7.63 14.57 21.19
C LYS A 26 -6.41 14.40 20.29
N ILE A 27 -5.25 14.67 20.86
CA ILE A 27 -3.99 14.30 20.23
C ILE A 27 -3.70 12.84 20.58
N ARG A 28 -3.37 12.03 19.57
CA ARG A 28 -3.00 10.64 19.73
C ARG A 28 -1.68 10.35 19.01
N ASN A 29 -0.92 9.44 19.58
CA ASN A 29 0.25 8.87 18.95
C ASN A 29 -0.14 7.51 18.36
N LYS A 30 0.19 7.26 17.12
CA LYS A 30 -0.02 5.98 16.42
C LYS A 30 1.29 5.53 15.82
N LYS A 31 1.60 4.24 15.91
CA LYS A 31 2.67 3.66 15.09
C LYS A 31 2.12 3.37 13.71
N PHE A 32 2.74 3.92 12.69
CA PHE A 32 2.45 3.65 11.30
C PHE A 32 3.76 3.31 10.59
N GLN A 33 3.85 2.12 10.03
CA GLN A 33 5.07 1.59 9.38
C GLN A 33 6.33 1.75 10.27
N GLY A 34 6.23 1.40 11.56
CA GLY A 34 7.34 1.48 12.51
C GLY A 34 7.65 2.88 13.07
N ARG A 35 7.05 3.94 12.50
CA ARG A 35 7.26 5.33 12.95
C ARG A 35 6.15 5.80 13.88
N ALA A 36 6.50 6.54 14.92
CA ALA A 36 5.54 7.22 15.76
C ALA A 36 4.97 8.42 14.99
N VAL A 37 3.67 8.40 14.72
CA VAL A 37 2.96 9.52 14.10
C VAL A 37 2.04 10.15 15.14
N ARG A 38 2.20 11.45 15.34
CA ARG A 38 1.32 12.27 16.18
C ARG A 38 0.25 12.89 15.31
N GLY A 39 -1.01 12.79 15.73
CA GLY A 39 -2.11 13.38 14.97
C GLY A 39 -3.34 13.63 15.83
N VAL A 40 -4.34 14.25 15.22
CA VAL A 40 -5.60 14.59 15.85
C VAL A 40 -6.64 13.52 15.54
N VAL A 41 -7.40 13.12 16.55
CA VAL A 41 -8.59 12.26 16.39
C VAL A 41 -9.82 13.05 16.82
N MET A 42 -10.89 12.88 16.05
CA MET A 42 -12.22 13.35 16.37
C MET A 42 -12.98 12.21 17.04
N ILE A 43 -13.63 12.52 18.16
CA ILE A 43 -14.42 11.54 18.92
C ILE A 43 -15.90 11.87 18.74
N THR A 44 -16.64 10.91 18.23
CA THR A 44 -18.09 11.07 18.02
C THR A 44 -18.86 10.95 19.35
N PRO A 45 -19.86 11.80 19.61
CA PRO A 45 -20.51 11.90 20.92
C PRO A 45 -21.19 10.62 21.39
N ARG A 46 -21.91 9.93 20.49
CA ARG A 46 -22.72 8.76 20.83
C ARG A 46 -21.95 7.45 20.86
N SER A 47 -21.22 7.17 19.79
CA SER A 47 -20.51 5.90 19.62
C SER A 47 -19.13 5.88 20.28
N LYS A 48 -18.64 7.02 20.76
CA LYS A 48 -17.25 7.24 21.25
C LYS A 48 -16.18 6.77 20.23
N ARG A 49 -16.58 6.64 18.98
CA ARG A 49 -15.68 6.21 17.90
C ARG A 49 -14.63 7.27 17.64
N GLU A 50 -13.37 6.86 17.60
CA GLU A 50 -12.26 7.73 17.24
C GLU A 50 -12.07 7.72 15.71
N ILE A 51 -12.13 8.89 15.09
CA ILE A 51 -11.86 9.10 13.68
C ILE A 51 -10.55 9.86 13.55
N TRP A 52 -9.56 9.24 12.95
CA TRP A 52 -8.25 9.86 12.74
C TRP A 52 -8.34 10.92 11.63
N LEU A 53 -8.01 12.15 11.97
CA LEU A 53 -8.00 13.30 11.05
C LEU A 53 -6.60 13.44 10.43
N GLY A 54 -6.30 12.66 9.41
CA GLY A 54 -5.07 12.83 8.63
C GLY A 54 -5.19 14.01 7.65
N LYS A 55 -4.06 14.73 7.43
CA LYS A 55 -4.00 15.86 6.49
C LYS A 55 -4.59 15.53 5.12
N GLY A 56 -4.22 14.38 4.56
CA GLY A 56 -4.71 13.94 3.24
C GLY A 56 -6.21 13.78 3.19
N LYS A 57 -6.81 13.19 4.24
CA LYS A 57 -8.27 12.99 4.31
C LYS A 57 -9.03 14.31 4.44
N ILE A 58 -8.51 15.25 5.21
CA ILE A 58 -9.13 16.58 5.35
C ILE A 58 -9.06 17.32 4.00
N VAL A 59 -7.90 17.30 3.36
CA VAL A 59 -7.71 17.95 2.05
C VAL A 59 -8.61 17.32 0.99
N GLU A 60 -8.75 16.00 0.96
CA GLU A 60 -9.58 15.30 -0.02
C GLU A 60 -11.09 15.60 0.17
N GLU A 61 -11.55 15.76 1.41
CA GLU A 61 -12.94 16.09 1.70
C GLU A 61 -13.27 17.58 1.47
N LEU A 62 -12.32 18.49 1.75
CA LEU A 62 -12.52 19.94 1.52
C LEU A 62 -12.32 20.33 0.05
N PHE A 63 -11.42 19.66 -0.62
CA PHE A 63 -11.05 19.91 -2.02
C PHE A 63 -11.17 18.61 -2.82
N PRO A 64 -12.40 18.12 -3.04
CA PRO A 64 -12.59 16.95 -3.88
C PRO A 64 -11.97 17.25 -5.26
N ARG A 65 -11.30 16.27 -5.80
CA ARG A 65 -10.62 16.42 -7.09
C ARG A 65 -11.61 16.95 -8.11
N ALA A 66 -11.27 18.07 -8.72
CA ALA A 66 -12.15 18.78 -9.67
C ALA A 66 -12.48 17.94 -10.92
N LYS A 67 -11.70 16.90 -11.21
CA LYS A 67 -11.94 15.96 -12.30
C LYS A 67 -11.92 14.53 -11.76
N PRO A 68 -12.98 13.75 -12.01
CA PRO A 68 -12.94 12.33 -11.72
C PRO A 68 -11.77 11.68 -12.48
N ILE A 69 -11.14 10.70 -11.87
CA ILE A 69 -10.11 9.90 -12.57
C ILE A 69 -10.84 9.23 -13.74
N PRO A 70 -10.39 9.38 -15.00
CA PRO A 70 -10.99 8.69 -16.12
C PRO A 70 -11.07 7.18 -15.83
N GLU A 71 -12.17 6.54 -16.25
CA GLU A 71 -12.47 5.15 -15.97
C GLU A 71 -11.31 4.21 -16.33
N TYR A 72 -10.71 4.39 -17.51
CA TYR A 72 -9.57 3.59 -17.95
C TYR A 72 -8.36 3.69 -17.02
N LYS A 73 -8.08 4.88 -16.44
CA LYS A 73 -7.01 5.08 -15.46
C LYS A 73 -7.35 4.42 -14.12
N GLN A 74 -8.62 4.42 -13.75
CA GLN A 74 -9.09 3.76 -12.54
C GLN A 74 -8.99 2.25 -12.73
N ASN A 75 -9.44 1.72 -13.86
CA ASN A 75 -9.39 0.30 -14.18
C ASN A 75 -7.94 -0.22 -14.19
N LYS A 76 -7.04 0.48 -14.86
CA LYS A 76 -5.60 0.15 -14.85
C LYS A 76 -5.01 0.13 -13.43
N LYS A 77 -5.37 1.08 -12.59
CA LYS A 77 -4.93 1.14 -11.19
C LYS A 77 -5.43 -0.07 -10.40
N GLU A 78 -6.69 -0.43 -10.57
CA GLU A 78 -7.32 -1.57 -9.91
C GLU A 78 -6.74 -2.89 -10.40
N ALA A 79 -6.48 -3.04 -11.70
CA ALA A 79 -5.79 -4.17 -12.28
C ALA A 79 -4.38 -4.34 -11.68
N LEU A 80 -3.61 -3.26 -11.53
CA LEU A 80 -2.30 -3.30 -10.88
C LEU A 80 -2.37 -3.72 -9.40
N VAL A 81 -3.43 -3.34 -8.69
CA VAL A 81 -3.68 -3.81 -7.32
C VAL A 81 -3.98 -5.30 -7.32
N ALA A 82 -4.83 -5.78 -8.25
CA ALA A 82 -5.16 -7.18 -8.39
C ALA A 82 -3.91 -8.03 -8.69
N LEU A 83 -3.07 -7.61 -9.64
CA LEU A 83 -1.82 -8.30 -9.97
C LEU A 83 -0.87 -8.39 -8.76
N ARG A 84 -0.75 -7.33 -7.94
CA ARG A 84 0.04 -7.40 -6.70
C ARG A 84 -0.51 -8.40 -5.69
N GLN A 85 -1.82 -8.53 -5.59
CA GLN A 85 -2.44 -9.50 -4.69
C GLN A 85 -2.25 -10.94 -5.16
N ILE A 86 -2.27 -11.17 -6.47
CA ILE A 86 -1.99 -12.50 -7.07
C ILE A 86 -0.62 -13.01 -6.64
N ILE A 87 0.40 -12.16 -6.61
CA ILE A 87 1.77 -12.55 -6.27
C ILE A 87 2.10 -12.46 -4.77
N GLU A 88 1.18 -11.95 -3.95
CA GLU A 88 1.39 -11.82 -2.50
C GLU A 88 1.85 -13.13 -1.83
N PRO A 89 1.31 -14.33 -2.17
CA PRO A 89 1.80 -15.60 -1.62
C PRO A 89 3.27 -15.87 -1.94
N GLN A 90 3.76 -15.49 -3.11
CA GLN A 90 5.17 -15.66 -3.50
C GLN A 90 6.07 -14.75 -2.65
N ILE A 91 5.68 -13.49 -2.46
CA ILE A 91 6.40 -12.54 -1.60
C ILE A 91 6.46 -13.03 -0.16
N ILE A 92 5.33 -13.54 0.37
CA ILE A 92 5.26 -14.11 1.72
C ILE A 92 6.15 -15.36 1.83
N SER A 93 6.13 -16.23 0.84
CA SER A 93 6.97 -17.45 0.81
C SER A 93 8.45 -17.10 0.81
N TYR A 94 8.88 -16.14 -0.01
CA TYR A 94 10.24 -15.65 -0.03
C TYR A 94 10.65 -15.04 1.32
N ARG A 95 9.78 -14.21 1.91
CA ARG A 95 10.01 -13.67 3.25
C ARG A 95 10.21 -14.77 4.30
N LYS A 96 9.37 -15.81 4.27
CA LYS A 96 9.48 -16.96 5.18
C LYS A 96 10.78 -17.73 4.96
N SER A 97 11.26 -17.87 3.73
CA SER A 97 12.54 -18.55 3.45
C SER A 97 13.72 -17.78 4.01
N VAL A 98 13.74 -16.45 3.86
CA VAL A 98 14.75 -15.57 4.47
C VAL A 98 14.78 -15.71 5.97
N LEU A 99 13.61 -15.71 6.63
CA LEU A 99 13.52 -15.87 8.09
C LEU A 99 13.99 -17.26 8.57
N ARG A 100 13.69 -18.33 7.82
CA ARG A 100 14.17 -19.68 8.15
C ARG A 100 15.68 -19.80 8.05
N GLN A 101 16.30 -19.19 7.07
CA GLN A 101 17.76 -19.16 6.93
C GLN A 101 18.44 -18.49 8.14
N LEU A 102 17.79 -17.48 8.74
CA LEU A 102 18.29 -16.84 9.96
C LEU A 102 18.21 -17.74 11.19
N GLN A 103 17.14 -18.51 11.33
CA GLN A 103 16.92 -19.38 12.48
C GLN A 103 17.91 -20.57 12.50
N GLY A 104 18.32 -21.05 11.32
CA GLY A 104 19.28 -22.16 11.18
C GLY A 104 20.74 -21.79 11.39
N SER A 105 21.06 -20.51 11.55
CA SER A 105 22.45 -20.05 11.53
C SER A 105 22.72 -19.11 12.70
N MET A 106 23.43 -19.62 13.73
CA MET A 106 23.83 -18.78 14.86
C MET A 106 24.63 -17.55 14.38
N GLY A 107 24.08 -16.35 14.59
CA GLY A 107 24.76 -15.09 14.30
C GLY A 107 24.60 -14.55 12.88
N HIS A 108 23.86 -15.18 11.98
CA HIS A 108 23.60 -14.62 10.67
C HIS A 108 22.65 -13.43 10.75
N LYS A 109 23.06 -12.32 10.15
CA LYS A 109 22.27 -11.09 10.04
C LYS A 109 21.73 -10.97 8.62
N ILE A 110 20.49 -10.48 8.48
CA ILE A 110 19.95 -10.09 7.19
C ILE A 110 20.76 -8.90 6.68
N LYS A 111 21.24 -8.98 5.44
CA LYS A 111 21.93 -7.85 4.79
C LYS A 111 21.02 -7.23 3.73
N CYS A 112 21.00 -5.91 3.68
CA CYS A 112 20.41 -5.16 2.58
C CYS A 112 21.14 -5.45 1.28
N ALA A 113 20.44 -5.84 0.23
CA ALA A 113 21.05 -6.20 -1.05
C ALA A 113 21.75 -5.00 -1.74
N ILE A 114 21.34 -3.76 -1.43
CA ILE A 114 21.92 -2.54 -2.02
C ILE A 114 23.03 -2.00 -1.15
N SER A 115 22.79 -1.78 0.15
CA SER A 115 23.76 -1.10 1.02
C SER A 115 24.69 -2.07 1.77
N GLY A 116 24.45 -3.36 1.76
CA GLY A 116 25.19 -4.35 2.55
C GLY A 116 24.96 -4.25 4.06
N GLN A 117 24.22 -3.25 4.54
CA GLN A 117 23.96 -3.02 5.96
C GLN A 117 23.15 -4.16 6.57
N CYS A 118 23.46 -4.49 7.80
CA CYS A 118 22.68 -5.45 8.57
C CYS A 118 21.31 -4.88 8.94
N ILE A 119 20.28 -5.72 8.82
CA ILE A 119 18.89 -5.38 9.10
C ILE A 119 18.36 -6.35 10.17
N ASN A 120 17.55 -5.84 11.09
CA ASN A 120 16.87 -6.69 12.07
C ASN A 120 15.76 -7.53 11.42
N ALA A 121 15.55 -8.73 11.92
CA ALA A 121 14.60 -9.71 11.36
C ALA A 121 13.15 -9.19 11.16
N GLY A 122 12.71 -8.19 11.93
CA GLY A 122 11.39 -7.57 11.80
C GLY A 122 11.30 -6.37 10.85
N GLU A 123 12.43 -5.82 10.40
CA GLU A 123 12.50 -4.50 9.76
C GLU A 123 12.85 -4.54 8.27
N PHE A 124 13.06 -5.73 7.70
CA PHE A 124 13.36 -5.85 6.28
C PHE A 124 12.12 -5.84 5.39
N HIS A 125 12.31 -5.35 4.19
CA HIS A 125 11.34 -5.34 3.11
C HIS A 125 11.76 -6.35 2.04
N ILE A 126 10.79 -7.05 1.46
CA ILE A 126 10.98 -7.80 0.23
C ILE A 126 10.64 -6.85 -0.92
N ASP A 127 11.52 -6.76 -1.86
CA ASP A 127 11.38 -5.91 -3.03
C ASP A 127 11.80 -6.68 -4.30
N HIS A 128 11.30 -6.24 -5.45
CA HIS A 128 11.70 -6.77 -6.73
C HIS A 128 13.04 -6.14 -7.16
N ARG A 129 14.04 -6.95 -7.51
CA ARG A 129 15.30 -6.43 -8.08
C ARG A 129 15.01 -5.69 -9.38
N TYR A 130 14.30 -6.32 -10.29
CA TYR A 130 13.69 -5.69 -11.47
C TYR A 130 12.30 -5.18 -11.09
N ALA A 131 11.99 -3.91 -11.39
CA ALA A 131 10.78 -3.28 -10.88
C ALA A 131 9.50 -4.04 -11.26
N PHE A 132 8.60 -4.23 -10.30
CA PHE A 132 7.30 -4.88 -10.53
C PHE A 132 6.54 -4.30 -11.72
N LYS A 133 6.60 -2.96 -11.90
CA LYS A 133 5.98 -2.29 -13.06
C LYS A 133 6.49 -2.86 -14.38
N ASN A 134 7.79 -3.06 -14.51
CA ASN A 134 8.38 -3.57 -15.75
C ASN A 134 7.98 -5.03 -16.00
N ILE A 135 7.94 -5.87 -14.94
CA ILE A 135 7.45 -7.25 -15.03
C ILE A 135 6.02 -7.29 -15.57
N VAL A 136 5.16 -6.39 -15.07
CA VAL A 136 3.78 -6.26 -15.55
C VAL A 136 3.73 -5.78 -17.00
N GLU A 137 4.53 -4.80 -17.38
CA GLU A 137 4.56 -4.28 -18.75
C GLU A 137 5.03 -5.36 -19.74
N GLU A 138 6.02 -6.17 -19.37
CA GLU A 138 6.48 -7.30 -20.18
C GLU A 138 5.41 -8.38 -20.29
N PHE A 139 4.81 -8.79 -19.17
CA PHE A 139 3.68 -9.73 -19.19
C PHE A 139 2.54 -9.26 -20.09
N CYS A 140 2.13 -8.00 -19.96
CA CYS A 140 1.06 -7.45 -20.79
C CYS A 140 1.39 -7.47 -22.27
N ARG A 141 2.64 -7.19 -22.64
CA ARG A 141 3.13 -7.26 -24.02
C ARG A 141 3.11 -8.70 -24.54
N ASP A 142 3.67 -9.62 -23.77
CA ASP A 142 3.88 -11.03 -24.20
C ASP A 142 2.54 -11.77 -24.31
N TYR A 143 1.58 -11.48 -23.43
CA TYR A 143 0.24 -12.08 -23.41
C TYR A 143 -0.82 -11.23 -24.12
N LYS A 144 -0.45 -10.07 -24.70
CA LYS A 144 -1.35 -9.14 -25.40
C LYS A 144 -2.52 -8.66 -24.52
N ILE A 145 -2.23 -8.40 -23.24
CA ILE A 145 -3.22 -7.95 -22.26
C ILE A 145 -3.20 -6.42 -22.13
N ASP A 146 -4.38 -5.82 -22.22
CA ASP A 146 -4.57 -4.40 -21.95
C ASP A 146 -5.19 -4.19 -20.58
N LEU A 147 -4.40 -3.68 -19.64
CA LEU A 147 -4.84 -3.41 -18.27
C LEU A 147 -5.93 -2.34 -18.15
N GLU A 148 -6.13 -1.53 -19.19
CA GLU A 148 -7.19 -0.53 -19.20
C GLU A 148 -8.56 -1.16 -19.48
N ASN A 149 -8.56 -2.34 -20.14
CA ASN A 149 -9.74 -3.08 -20.55
C ASN A 149 -9.92 -4.42 -19.84
N VAL A 150 -9.05 -4.77 -18.88
CA VAL A 150 -9.18 -6.00 -18.09
C VAL A 150 -10.33 -5.87 -17.09
N ASP A 151 -11.17 -6.89 -17.04
CA ASP A 151 -12.26 -6.97 -16.07
C ASP A 151 -11.76 -7.15 -14.64
N VAL A 152 -12.01 -6.16 -13.80
CA VAL A 152 -11.64 -6.15 -12.39
C VAL A 152 -12.89 -5.95 -11.53
N TYR A 153 -12.91 -6.58 -10.36
CA TYR A 153 -13.86 -6.23 -9.33
C TYR A 153 -13.13 -5.96 -8.01
N CYS A 154 -13.56 -4.94 -7.27
CA CYS A 154 -12.93 -4.56 -6.02
C CYS A 154 -13.90 -4.67 -4.84
N ARG A 155 -13.39 -5.18 -3.71
CA ARG A 155 -14.10 -5.23 -2.43
C ARG A 155 -13.26 -4.55 -1.36
N GLY A 156 -13.64 -3.33 -1.01
CA GLY A 156 -12.84 -2.47 -0.13
C GLY A 156 -11.51 -2.07 -0.78
N THR A 157 -10.40 -2.46 -0.19
CA THR A 157 -9.05 -2.19 -0.71
C THR A 157 -8.49 -3.32 -1.56
N LYS A 158 -9.21 -4.43 -1.68
CA LYS A 158 -8.80 -5.60 -2.46
C LYS A 158 -9.47 -5.58 -3.82
N CYS A 159 -8.70 -5.83 -4.87
CA CYS A 159 -9.16 -5.95 -6.24
C CYS A 159 -8.77 -7.31 -6.82
N TYR A 160 -9.59 -7.86 -7.70
CA TYR A 160 -9.41 -9.19 -8.27
C TYR A 160 -9.67 -9.14 -9.77
N LEU A 161 -8.89 -9.85 -10.54
CA LEU A 161 -9.18 -10.08 -11.94
C LEU A 161 -10.36 -11.07 -12.04
N LYS A 162 -11.32 -10.78 -12.91
CA LYS A 162 -12.41 -11.73 -13.18
C LYS A 162 -11.94 -12.92 -14.02
N ASN A 163 -10.99 -12.68 -14.93
CA ASN A 163 -10.39 -13.74 -15.72
C ASN A 163 -9.33 -14.50 -14.90
N THR A 164 -9.65 -15.71 -14.47
CA THR A 164 -8.76 -16.56 -13.66
C THR A 164 -7.57 -17.07 -14.45
N GLU A 165 -7.71 -17.30 -15.76
CA GLU A 165 -6.61 -17.76 -16.62
C GLU A 165 -5.51 -16.69 -16.70
N VAL A 166 -5.89 -15.42 -16.83
CA VAL A 166 -4.94 -14.29 -16.78
C VAL A 166 -4.26 -14.19 -15.40
N ALA A 167 -5.01 -14.45 -14.33
CA ALA A 167 -4.48 -14.41 -12.98
C ALA A 167 -3.45 -15.53 -12.75
N GLU A 168 -3.73 -16.75 -13.18
CA GLU A 168 -2.85 -17.90 -13.10
C GLU A 168 -1.61 -17.70 -13.99
N ALA A 169 -1.80 -17.27 -15.23
CA ALA A 169 -0.70 -16.97 -16.15
C ALA A 169 0.24 -15.89 -15.56
N PHE A 170 -0.29 -14.85 -14.93
CA PHE A 170 0.55 -13.84 -14.28
C PHE A 170 1.27 -14.37 -13.04
N PHE A 171 0.63 -15.22 -12.26
CA PHE A 171 1.26 -15.87 -11.11
C PHE A 171 2.49 -16.69 -11.54
N ASP A 172 2.35 -17.50 -12.58
CA ASP A 172 3.43 -18.34 -13.11
C ASP A 172 4.51 -17.48 -13.78
N TYR A 173 4.10 -16.49 -14.58
CA TYR A 173 5.04 -15.56 -15.22
C TYR A 173 5.90 -14.84 -14.18
N HIS A 174 5.30 -14.35 -13.11
CA HIS A 174 6.02 -13.68 -12.04
C HIS A 174 6.97 -14.65 -11.32
N MET A 175 6.54 -15.89 -11.08
CA MET A 175 7.39 -16.89 -10.44
C MET A 175 8.64 -17.21 -11.26
N MET A 176 8.53 -17.20 -12.60
CA MET A 176 9.65 -17.47 -13.49
C MET A 176 10.58 -16.26 -13.70
N ASN A 177 10.02 -15.05 -13.73
CA ASN A 177 10.74 -13.86 -14.18
C ASN A 177 11.11 -12.88 -13.04
N ALA A 178 10.47 -12.98 -11.87
CA ALA A 178 10.76 -12.07 -10.79
C ALA A 178 11.98 -12.50 -9.98
N SER A 179 12.90 -11.58 -9.80
CA SER A 179 14.01 -11.71 -8.85
C SER A 179 13.72 -10.85 -7.62
N LEU A 180 13.56 -11.49 -6.48
CA LEU A 180 13.27 -10.83 -5.21
C LEU A 180 14.56 -10.57 -4.43
N GLN A 181 14.55 -9.52 -3.63
CA GLN A 181 15.68 -9.12 -2.79
C GLN A 181 15.22 -8.58 -1.44
N VAL A 182 16.15 -8.55 -0.51
CA VAL A 182 15.92 -7.98 0.82
C VAL A 182 16.49 -6.58 0.89
N LEU A 183 15.70 -5.61 1.29
CA LEU A 183 16.12 -4.23 1.47
C LEU A 183 15.75 -3.70 2.86
N ASN A 184 16.52 -2.74 3.37
CA ASN A 184 16.06 -1.90 4.46
C ASN A 184 15.02 -0.88 3.96
N ALA A 185 14.25 -0.29 4.87
CA ALA A 185 13.18 0.65 4.51
C ALA A 185 13.68 1.88 3.74
N THR A 186 14.88 2.36 4.07
CA THR A 186 15.47 3.56 3.44
C THR A 186 15.85 3.27 2.00
N GLU A 187 16.57 2.18 1.75
CA GLU A 187 16.98 1.79 0.40
C GLU A 187 15.78 1.40 -0.47
N ASN A 188 14.77 0.75 0.11
CA ASN A 188 13.53 0.44 -0.60
C ASN A 188 12.79 1.71 -1.06
N LEU A 189 12.74 2.75 -0.22
CA LEU A 189 12.14 4.03 -0.59
C LEU A 189 12.97 4.78 -1.65
N LYS A 190 14.30 4.78 -1.55
CA LYS A 190 15.19 5.42 -2.52
C LYS A 190 15.15 4.72 -3.88
N LYS A 191 15.10 3.41 -3.86
CA LYS A 191 15.04 2.60 -5.09
C LYS A 191 13.79 2.93 -5.90
N GLY A 192 12.62 2.93 -5.28
CA GLY A 192 11.35 3.12 -5.99
C GLY A 192 11.20 2.10 -7.12
N SER A 193 11.12 2.58 -8.37
CA SER A 193 11.04 1.75 -9.58
C SER A 193 12.38 1.61 -10.33
N LYS A 194 13.49 2.06 -9.75
CA LYS A 194 14.81 1.96 -10.40
C LYS A 194 15.35 0.52 -10.32
N TYR A 195 16.08 0.14 -11.35
CA TYR A 195 16.85 -1.10 -11.34
C TYR A 195 18.26 -0.81 -10.84
N TYR A 196 18.69 -1.58 -9.85
CA TYR A 196 20.07 -1.63 -9.41
C TYR A 196 20.54 -3.06 -9.72
N GLY A 197 21.21 -3.19 -10.84
CA GLY A 197 21.72 -4.43 -11.41
C GLY A 197 22.66 -5.19 -10.51
#